data_cac2393babb3e0c252325db96bfa6eb4
#
_entry.id   cac2393babb3e0c252325db96bfa6eb4
#
_cell.length_a   1.000
_cell.length_b   1.000
_cell.length_c   1.000
_cell.angle_alpha   90.00
_cell.angle_beta   90.00
_cell.angle_gamma   90.00
#
_symmetry.space_group_name_H-M   'P 1'
#
loop_
_entity.id
_entity.type
_entity.pdbx_description
1 polymer ?
#
loop_
_entity_poly.entity_id
_entity_poly.type
_entity_poly.pdbx_seq_one_letter_code
_entity_poly.pdbx_strand_id
1 'polypeptide(L)'
;MKHRNDSKGNQLRYAALALLTVVSTPLWAEGGSAQGLGIATNLSPHNFTTGAVGGAINDSGEICRGCHVPHDHARASRRYLNGLLWNHEVSSATYTMYNNTWSKTLTGTQSAQPDGHSKLCLGCHDGTVAMDTFDKYVGDGTYTMRNLHGLTVVPWFQDGANLDLRGTHPISVAFPAGETGDGKNFANPATATWAKGQTVASTLDNGKVQCSTCHDVHDQESIAGTHLLRTANSPAEGGLPSGLCLTCHVK
;
A
#
# COMPACT_ATOMS: atom_id res chain seq x y z
N MET A 1 -11.00 -72.10 61.66
CA MET A 1 -9.79 -71.52 61.04
C MET A 1 -10.22 -70.70 59.86
N LYS A 2 -10.02 -69.42 59.92
CA LYS A 2 -10.48 -68.39 58.92
C LYS A 2 -9.41 -68.13 57.91
N HIS A 3 -9.70 -68.33 56.62
CA HIS A 3 -8.90 -67.80 55.55
C HIS A 3 -9.55 -66.53 55.06
N ARG A 4 -8.79 -65.38 55.11
CA ARG A 4 -9.10 -64.12 54.52
C ARG A 4 -8.48 -64.10 53.10
N ASN A 5 -9.29 -63.74 52.13
CA ASN A 5 -8.87 -63.50 50.76
C ASN A 5 -8.91 -62.02 50.53
N ASP A 6 -7.72 -61.39 50.37
CA ASP A 6 -7.57 -60.02 50.00
C ASP A 6 -7.39 -59.96 48.49
N SER A 7 -8.42 -59.49 47.80
CA SER A 7 -8.35 -59.16 46.39
C SER A 7 -7.94 -57.64 46.21
N LYS A 8 -6.73 -57.39 45.85
CA LYS A 8 -6.30 -56.08 45.47
C LYS A 8 -6.74 -55.81 44.03
N GLY A 9 -7.74 -54.96 43.88
CA GLY A 9 -8.18 -54.46 42.56
C GLY A 9 -7.12 -53.50 41.91
N ASN A 10 -6.69 -53.89 40.75
CA ASN A 10 -5.75 -53.13 39.92
C ASN A 10 -6.53 -52.09 39.14
N GLN A 11 -6.46 -50.81 39.53
CA GLN A 11 -7.06 -49.69 38.83
C GLN A 11 -6.12 -49.27 37.70
N LEU A 12 -6.39 -49.68 36.49
CA LEU A 12 -5.75 -49.12 35.31
C LEU A 12 -6.28 -47.69 35.08
N ARG A 13 -5.40 -46.72 35.29
CA ARG A 13 -5.63 -45.33 34.91
C ARG A 13 -5.32 -45.17 33.43
N TYR A 14 -6.32 -45.04 32.60
CA TYR A 14 -6.16 -44.63 31.22
C TYR A 14 -5.91 -43.13 31.21
N ALA A 15 -4.68 -42.71 30.94
CA ALA A 15 -4.36 -41.36 30.60
C ALA A 15 -4.75 -41.14 29.13
N ALA A 16 -5.82 -40.41 28.90
CA ALA A 16 -6.20 -39.95 27.57
C ALA A 16 -5.21 -38.87 27.12
N LEU A 17 -4.32 -39.24 26.23
CA LEU A 17 -3.45 -38.28 25.52
C LEU A 17 -4.28 -37.57 24.46
N ALA A 18 -4.74 -36.36 24.74
CA ALA A 18 -5.38 -35.53 23.74
C ALA A 18 -4.28 -35.04 22.77
N LEU A 19 -4.22 -35.66 21.60
CA LEU A 19 -3.41 -35.15 20.48
C LEU A 19 -4.08 -33.88 19.99
N LEU A 20 -3.52 -32.69 20.34
CA LEU A 20 -3.83 -31.45 19.65
C LEU A 20 -3.19 -31.54 18.25
N THR A 21 -3.96 -31.94 17.27
CA THR A 21 -3.60 -31.69 15.86
C THR A 21 -3.75 -30.21 15.58
N VAL A 22 -2.64 -29.50 15.60
CA VAL A 22 -2.58 -28.17 15.03
C VAL A 22 -2.75 -28.34 13.51
N VAL A 23 -3.97 -28.16 13.04
CA VAL A 23 -4.24 -28.04 11.61
C VAL A 23 -3.69 -26.67 11.20
N SER A 24 -2.45 -26.68 10.74
CA SER A 24 -1.92 -25.55 10.00
C SER A 24 -2.63 -25.51 8.65
N THR A 25 -3.71 -24.75 8.58
CA THR A 25 -4.31 -24.40 7.29
C THR A 25 -3.27 -23.60 6.52
N PRO A 26 -2.92 -24.02 5.30
CA PRO A 26 -2.04 -23.18 4.47
C PRO A 26 -2.77 -21.86 4.19
N LEU A 27 -2.09 -20.75 4.48
CA LEU A 27 -2.59 -19.37 4.24
C LEU A 27 -2.77 -19.03 2.75
N TRP A 28 -2.87 -20.01 1.87
CA TRP A 28 -2.82 -19.84 0.41
C TRP A 28 -4.05 -20.38 -0.32
N ALA A 29 -5.21 -20.48 0.36
CA ALA A 29 -6.44 -20.85 -0.31
C ALA A 29 -7.13 -19.59 -0.86
N GLU A 30 -7.31 -19.58 -2.15
CA GLU A 30 -8.23 -18.82 -3.01
C GLU A 30 -9.07 -17.75 -2.30
N GLY A 31 -8.82 -16.47 -2.67
CA GLY A 31 -9.55 -15.36 -2.08
C GLY A 31 -9.10 -15.06 -0.65
N GLY A 32 -7.78 -15.05 -0.42
CA GLY A 32 -7.22 -14.63 0.86
C GLY A 32 -7.91 -13.33 1.29
N SER A 33 -8.80 -13.46 2.28
CA SER A 33 -9.49 -12.30 2.81
C SER A 33 -8.42 -11.33 3.29
N ALA A 34 -8.48 -10.10 2.83
CA ALA A 34 -7.67 -8.99 3.36
C ALA A 34 -8.03 -8.70 4.84
N GLN A 35 -8.64 -9.67 5.52
CA GLN A 35 -8.95 -9.61 6.95
C GLN A 35 -7.65 -9.44 7.73
N GLY A 36 -7.58 -8.36 8.46
CA GLY A 36 -6.36 -7.94 9.15
C GLY A 36 -5.57 -6.85 8.45
N LEU A 37 -5.86 -6.57 7.18
CA LEU A 37 -5.41 -5.36 6.49
C LEU A 37 -6.48 -4.27 6.65
N GLY A 38 -6.06 -3.05 6.97
CA GLY A 38 -6.97 -1.92 7.05
C GLY A 38 -7.72 -1.66 5.75
N ILE A 39 -7.13 -2.01 4.60
CA ILE A 39 -7.75 -1.95 3.27
C ILE A 39 -9.08 -2.72 3.19
N ALA A 40 -9.29 -3.77 4.01
CA ALA A 40 -10.55 -4.50 4.05
C ALA A 40 -11.67 -3.75 4.75
N THR A 41 -11.40 -2.64 5.40
CA THR A 41 -12.43 -1.81 6.03
C THR A 41 -13.26 -1.09 4.98
N ASN A 42 -14.53 -0.87 5.29
CA ASN A 42 -15.42 -0.11 4.41
C ASN A 42 -15.03 1.38 4.29
N LEU A 43 -14.07 1.83 5.09
CA LEU A 43 -13.59 3.21 5.10
C LEU A 43 -12.33 3.41 4.24
N SER A 44 -11.63 2.34 3.89
CA SER A 44 -10.44 2.46 3.05
C SER A 44 -10.80 2.83 1.62
N PRO A 45 -10.23 3.90 1.05
CA PRO A 45 -10.53 4.33 -0.32
C PRO A 45 -10.06 3.33 -1.38
N HIS A 46 -9.17 2.39 -1.04
CA HIS A 46 -8.71 1.31 -1.91
C HIS A 46 -9.47 -0.01 -1.69
N ASN A 47 -10.51 -0.02 -0.87
CA ASN A 47 -11.43 -1.16 -0.82
C ASN A 47 -12.38 -1.13 -2.01
N PHE A 48 -12.00 -1.75 -3.11
CA PHE A 48 -12.79 -1.78 -4.35
C PHE A 48 -13.95 -2.78 -4.33
N THR A 49 -14.27 -3.40 -3.19
CA THR A 49 -15.36 -4.40 -3.14
C THR A 49 -16.70 -3.80 -2.74
N THR A 50 -16.71 -2.69 -2.00
CA THR A 50 -17.91 -2.18 -1.33
C THR A 50 -18.34 -0.81 -1.80
N GLY A 51 -17.60 -0.19 -2.70
CA GLY A 51 -17.83 1.20 -3.08
C GLY A 51 -17.63 2.16 -1.92
N ALA A 52 -16.79 1.80 -0.97
CA ALA A 52 -16.42 2.66 0.14
C ALA A 52 -15.93 4.00 -0.38
N VAL A 53 -16.31 5.01 0.32
CA VAL A 53 -15.93 6.43 0.22
C VAL A 53 -15.33 6.84 -1.14
N GLY A 54 -16.19 7.06 -2.15
CA GLY A 54 -15.78 7.60 -3.44
C GLY A 54 -14.96 6.64 -4.32
N GLY A 55 -14.86 5.38 -3.93
CA GLY A 55 -14.08 4.38 -4.62
C GLY A 55 -14.78 3.74 -5.82
N ALA A 56 -13.99 3.28 -6.75
CA ALA A 56 -14.40 2.35 -7.78
C ALA A 56 -14.82 1.01 -7.17
N ILE A 57 -15.78 0.34 -7.78
CA ILE A 57 -16.20 -1.01 -7.39
C ILE A 57 -15.64 -2.02 -8.37
N ASN A 58 -14.96 -3.02 -7.85
CA ASN A 58 -14.59 -4.21 -8.60
C ASN A 58 -15.74 -5.23 -8.52
N ASP A 59 -16.36 -5.52 -9.65
CA ASP A 59 -17.49 -6.43 -9.73
C ASP A 59 -17.13 -7.88 -9.37
N SER A 60 -15.86 -8.26 -9.38
CA SER A 60 -15.40 -9.57 -8.89
C SER A 60 -15.46 -9.73 -7.37
N GLY A 61 -15.57 -8.63 -6.63
CA GLY A 61 -15.53 -8.64 -5.17
C GLY A 61 -14.14 -8.90 -4.57
N GLU A 62 -13.07 -8.88 -5.38
CA GLU A 62 -11.71 -9.12 -4.96
C GLU A 62 -10.96 -7.81 -4.72
N ILE A 63 -10.58 -7.55 -3.46
CA ILE A 63 -9.90 -6.29 -3.08
C ILE A 63 -8.54 -6.15 -3.78
N CYS A 64 -7.77 -7.22 -3.80
CA CYS A 64 -6.36 -7.19 -4.21
C CYS A 64 -6.16 -7.18 -5.73
N ARG A 65 -7.14 -7.70 -6.48
CA ARG A 65 -7.00 -8.03 -7.90
C ARG A 65 -6.80 -6.84 -8.81
N GLY A 66 -7.37 -5.70 -8.48
CA GLY A 66 -7.14 -4.47 -9.25
C GLY A 66 -5.68 -4.03 -9.29
N CYS A 67 -4.90 -4.43 -8.28
CA CYS A 67 -3.49 -4.08 -8.11
C CYS A 67 -2.55 -5.27 -8.25
N HIS A 68 -2.93 -6.46 -7.79
CA HIS A 68 -2.05 -7.63 -7.71
C HIS A 68 -2.69 -8.89 -8.29
N VAL A 69 -1.85 -9.81 -8.77
CA VAL A 69 -2.24 -11.18 -9.15
C VAL A 69 -1.35 -12.18 -8.42
N PRO A 70 -1.87 -13.40 -8.09
CA PRO A 70 -1.07 -14.45 -7.45
C PRO A 70 0.06 -14.97 -8.32
N HIS A 71 -0.11 -14.91 -9.65
CA HIS A 71 0.84 -15.40 -10.64
C HIS A 71 0.94 -14.44 -11.82
N ASP A 72 2.15 -14.27 -12.35
CA ASP A 72 2.35 -13.54 -13.58
C ASP A 72 1.72 -14.31 -14.76
N HIS A 73 0.86 -13.64 -15.49
CA HIS A 73 0.22 -14.20 -16.68
C HIS A 73 1.04 -14.01 -17.96
N ALA A 74 2.35 -13.80 -17.86
CA ALA A 74 3.28 -13.66 -18.99
C ALA A 74 2.79 -12.65 -20.05
N ARG A 75 2.58 -11.41 -19.66
CA ARG A 75 2.00 -10.36 -20.52
C ARG A 75 3.07 -9.51 -21.21
N ALA A 76 3.92 -10.15 -21.98
CA ALA A 76 5.00 -9.47 -22.70
C ALA A 76 4.51 -8.31 -23.62
N SER A 77 3.22 -8.26 -23.96
CA SER A 77 2.64 -7.23 -24.83
C SER A 77 2.03 -6.05 -24.10
N ARG A 78 1.95 -6.07 -22.77
CA ARG A 78 1.34 -4.99 -21.97
C ARG A 78 2.37 -4.34 -21.08
N ARG A 79 2.19 -3.06 -20.79
CA ARG A 79 3.10 -2.24 -19.98
C ARG A 79 2.90 -2.47 -18.48
N TYR A 80 2.96 -3.74 -18.08
CA TYR A 80 2.92 -4.09 -16.67
C TYR A 80 4.33 -4.17 -16.10
N LEU A 81 4.51 -3.71 -14.89
CA LEU A 81 5.72 -3.95 -14.13
C LEU A 81 5.54 -5.24 -13.33
N ASN A 82 6.40 -6.21 -13.54
CA ASN A 82 6.34 -7.50 -12.86
C ASN A 82 6.82 -7.45 -11.40
N GLY A 83 7.14 -6.25 -10.90
CA GLY A 83 7.38 -6.03 -9.47
C GLY A 83 6.09 -6.15 -8.68
N LEU A 84 6.14 -6.75 -7.48
CA LEU A 84 5.00 -6.92 -6.58
C LEU A 84 3.83 -7.72 -7.18
N LEU A 85 4.05 -8.50 -8.24
CA LEU A 85 2.98 -9.15 -9.02
C LEU A 85 1.95 -8.15 -9.54
N TRP A 86 2.39 -6.97 -9.96
CA TRP A 86 1.53 -5.86 -10.32
C TRP A 86 0.63 -6.20 -11.51
N ASN A 87 -0.65 -5.95 -11.36
CA ASN A 87 -1.70 -6.37 -12.29
C ASN A 87 -2.27 -5.23 -13.13
N HIS A 88 -2.24 -3.99 -12.63
CA HIS A 88 -2.77 -2.85 -13.35
C HIS A 88 -1.79 -2.34 -14.41
N GLU A 89 -2.28 -1.83 -15.54
CA GLU A 89 -1.44 -1.21 -16.55
C GLU A 89 -0.80 0.06 -16.01
N VAL A 90 0.49 0.25 -16.30
CA VAL A 90 1.21 1.47 -15.92
C VAL A 90 1.09 2.52 -17.01
N SER A 91 1.01 3.77 -16.60
CA SER A 91 0.99 4.91 -17.51
C SER A 91 2.23 4.95 -18.41
N SER A 92 2.03 5.24 -19.67
CA SER A 92 3.10 5.54 -20.63
C SER A 92 3.33 7.01 -20.84
N ALA A 93 2.64 7.86 -20.10
CA ALA A 93 2.74 9.29 -20.19
C ALA A 93 4.16 9.79 -19.84
N THR A 94 4.50 10.95 -20.37
CA THR A 94 5.71 11.66 -20.01
C THR A 94 5.36 12.81 -19.07
N TYR A 95 6.05 12.88 -17.94
CA TYR A 95 5.76 13.84 -16.89
C TYR A 95 6.80 14.94 -16.84
N THR A 96 6.35 16.15 -16.48
CA THR A 96 7.23 17.22 -16.07
C THR A 96 7.60 17.02 -14.61
N MET A 97 8.85 16.63 -14.37
CA MET A 97 9.34 16.30 -13.03
C MET A 97 9.83 17.54 -12.30
N TYR A 98 9.81 17.47 -10.98
CA TYR A 98 10.44 18.44 -10.10
C TYR A 98 11.94 18.55 -10.41
N ASN A 99 12.52 19.73 -10.34
CA ASN A 99 13.95 19.94 -10.59
C ASN A 99 14.49 21.14 -9.83
N ASN A 100 15.81 21.27 -9.79
CA ASN A 100 16.49 22.38 -9.09
C ASN A 100 16.38 23.76 -9.79
N THR A 101 15.91 23.80 -11.02
CA THR A 101 15.55 25.06 -11.69
C THR A 101 14.21 25.56 -11.16
N TRP A 102 13.27 24.65 -10.92
CA TRP A 102 11.97 24.94 -10.31
C TRP A 102 12.10 25.25 -8.82
N SER A 103 12.85 24.43 -8.09
CA SER A 103 13.11 24.64 -6.66
C SER A 103 14.59 24.60 -6.34
N LYS A 104 15.12 25.72 -5.85
CA LYS A 104 16.53 25.85 -5.47
C LYS A 104 16.89 25.04 -4.21
N THR A 105 15.90 24.54 -3.47
CA THR A 105 16.10 23.73 -2.25
C THR A 105 16.09 22.21 -2.51
N LEU A 106 15.88 21.80 -3.75
CA LEU A 106 15.97 20.39 -4.12
C LEU A 106 17.43 19.93 -4.10
N THR A 107 17.80 19.12 -3.13
CA THR A 107 19.15 18.57 -2.96
C THR A 107 19.24 17.09 -3.34
N GLY A 108 18.12 16.38 -3.32
CA GLY A 108 18.06 14.98 -3.77
C GLY A 108 18.15 14.84 -5.30
N THR A 109 18.72 13.75 -5.77
CA THR A 109 18.75 13.43 -7.20
C THR A 109 17.38 13.01 -7.68
N GLN A 110 16.81 13.79 -8.61
CA GLN A 110 15.50 13.54 -9.22
C GLN A 110 15.63 12.56 -10.38
N SER A 111 14.77 11.54 -10.45
CA SER A 111 14.63 10.69 -11.63
C SER A 111 14.03 11.47 -12.80
N ALA A 112 14.42 11.12 -14.01
CA ALA A 112 13.94 11.79 -15.23
C ALA A 112 12.42 11.60 -15.44
N GLN A 113 11.86 10.49 -14.95
CA GLN A 113 10.44 10.16 -15.00
C GLN A 113 10.06 9.43 -13.70
N PRO A 114 8.77 9.31 -13.35
CA PRO A 114 8.34 8.51 -12.22
C PRO A 114 8.82 7.07 -12.34
N ASP A 115 9.36 6.55 -11.25
CA ASP A 115 9.84 5.18 -11.13
C ASP A 115 9.27 4.50 -9.87
N GLY A 116 9.67 3.28 -9.60
CA GLY A 116 9.27 2.52 -8.41
C GLY A 116 7.75 2.54 -8.16
N HIS A 117 7.38 2.61 -6.91
CA HIS A 117 5.97 2.59 -6.51
C HIS A 117 5.16 3.77 -7.05
N SER A 118 5.76 4.96 -7.23
CA SER A 118 5.03 6.10 -7.78
C SER A 118 4.53 5.85 -9.21
N LYS A 119 5.30 5.13 -10.01
CA LYS A 119 4.87 4.75 -11.36
C LYS A 119 3.65 3.82 -11.33
N LEU A 120 3.54 2.94 -10.33
CA LEU A 120 2.39 2.07 -10.14
C LEU A 120 1.15 2.87 -9.76
N CYS A 121 1.28 3.80 -8.82
CA CYS A 121 0.20 4.66 -8.37
C CYS A 121 -0.36 5.51 -9.51
N LEU A 122 0.52 6.09 -10.32
CA LEU A 122 0.14 6.95 -11.45
C LEU A 122 -0.64 6.18 -12.52
N GLY A 123 -0.54 4.85 -12.62
CA GLY A 123 -1.37 4.05 -13.51
C GLY A 123 -2.88 4.27 -13.30
N CYS A 124 -3.30 4.57 -12.08
CA CYS A 124 -4.68 4.92 -11.77
C CYS A 124 -4.87 6.42 -11.50
N HIS A 125 -3.86 7.07 -10.91
CA HIS A 125 -4.00 8.42 -10.35
C HIS A 125 -3.71 9.55 -11.33
N ASP A 126 -3.09 9.31 -12.49
CA ASP A 126 -2.81 10.34 -13.50
C ASP A 126 -3.90 10.52 -14.55
N GLY A 127 -4.90 9.64 -14.56
CA GLY A 127 -6.02 9.68 -15.50
C GLY A 127 -5.68 9.26 -16.94
N THR A 128 -4.51 8.71 -17.19
CA THR A 128 -4.10 8.27 -18.54
C THR A 128 -4.41 6.83 -18.84
N VAL A 129 -4.66 6.00 -17.82
CA VAL A 129 -5.04 4.60 -17.93
C VAL A 129 -6.41 4.41 -17.29
N ALA A 130 -7.28 3.63 -17.93
CA ALA A 130 -8.60 3.33 -17.37
C ALA A 130 -8.45 2.45 -16.13
N MET A 131 -9.28 2.69 -15.11
CA MET A 131 -9.18 2.00 -13.81
C MET A 131 -9.45 0.49 -13.91
N ASP A 132 -10.16 0.04 -14.93
CA ASP A 132 -10.44 -1.37 -15.20
C ASP A 132 -9.41 -2.05 -16.11
N THR A 133 -8.27 -1.38 -16.34
CA THR A 133 -7.17 -1.92 -17.15
C THR A 133 -6.27 -2.82 -16.31
N PHE A 134 -6.81 -3.94 -15.87
CA PHE A 134 -6.09 -4.99 -15.15
C PHE A 134 -6.51 -6.36 -15.69
N ASP A 135 -5.77 -7.40 -15.37
CA ASP A 135 -5.96 -8.76 -15.89
C ASP A 135 -5.75 -8.96 -17.40
N LYS A 136 -5.85 -10.22 -17.80
CA LYS A 136 -5.70 -10.65 -19.18
C LYS A 136 -6.85 -10.20 -20.07
N TYR A 137 -8.00 -9.95 -19.51
CA TYR A 137 -9.28 -9.83 -20.22
C TYR A 137 -9.84 -8.41 -20.20
N VAL A 138 -8.97 -7.42 -20.15
CA VAL A 138 -9.41 -6.02 -20.21
C VAL A 138 -10.22 -5.76 -21.46
N GLY A 139 -11.42 -5.24 -21.27
CA GLY A 139 -12.33 -4.91 -22.35
C GLY A 139 -13.25 -6.03 -22.82
N ASP A 140 -13.19 -7.23 -22.24
CA ASP A 140 -14.12 -8.32 -22.54
C ASP A 140 -15.40 -8.30 -21.66
N GLY A 141 -15.50 -7.32 -20.76
CA GLY A 141 -16.65 -7.16 -19.87
C GLY A 141 -16.68 -8.12 -18.68
N THR A 142 -15.66 -8.96 -18.52
CA THR A 142 -15.63 -9.96 -17.44
C THR A 142 -15.34 -9.34 -16.09
N TYR A 143 -14.51 -8.29 -16.07
CA TYR A 143 -14.14 -7.57 -14.84
C TYR A 143 -14.20 -6.07 -15.11
N THR A 144 -15.15 -5.41 -14.52
CA THR A 144 -15.30 -3.96 -14.61
C THR A 144 -15.08 -3.32 -13.24
N MET A 145 -14.33 -2.22 -13.20
CA MET A 145 -14.36 -1.31 -12.08
C MET A 145 -15.36 -0.20 -12.39
N ARG A 146 -16.35 -0.07 -11.52
CA ARG A 146 -17.34 1.00 -11.62
C ARG A 146 -17.01 2.10 -10.65
N ASN A 147 -17.02 3.33 -11.13
CA ASN A 147 -17.00 4.49 -10.27
C ASN A 147 -18.42 4.87 -9.87
N LEU A 148 -18.73 4.82 -8.60
CA LEU A 148 -20.05 5.17 -8.05
C LEU A 148 -20.51 6.59 -8.38
N HIS A 149 -19.58 7.48 -8.70
CA HIS A 149 -19.87 8.88 -9.01
C HIS A 149 -19.79 9.22 -10.50
N GLY A 150 -19.71 8.20 -11.38
CA GLY A 150 -19.56 8.40 -12.81
C GLY A 150 -18.21 8.99 -13.22
N LEU A 151 -17.27 9.06 -12.29
CA LEU A 151 -15.90 9.52 -12.57
C LEU A 151 -15.09 8.36 -13.10
N THR A 152 -14.56 8.48 -14.30
CA THR A 152 -13.65 7.50 -14.90
C THR A 152 -12.20 7.68 -14.42
N VAL A 153 -11.95 8.66 -13.55
CA VAL A 153 -10.61 9.09 -13.12
C VAL A 153 -10.61 9.43 -11.65
N VAL A 154 -9.54 9.08 -10.95
CA VAL A 154 -9.35 9.49 -9.56
C VAL A 154 -9.14 11.01 -9.48
N PRO A 155 -9.86 11.72 -8.59
CA PRO A 155 -10.05 13.18 -8.69
C PRO A 155 -8.80 14.06 -8.61
N TRP A 156 -7.68 13.57 -8.15
CA TRP A 156 -6.54 14.39 -7.75
C TRP A 156 -5.60 14.80 -8.89
N PHE A 157 -5.71 14.14 -10.05
CA PHE A 157 -4.94 14.45 -11.27
C PHE A 157 -5.89 14.60 -12.47
N GLN A 158 -7.02 15.27 -12.26
CA GLN A 158 -8.16 15.33 -13.18
C GLN A 158 -7.87 15.95 -14.55
N ASP A 159 -6.76 16.64 -14.69
CA ASP A 159 -6.40 17.19 -15.97
C ASP A 159 -5.57 16.18 -16.76
N GLY A 160 -6.22 15.17 -17.33
CA GLY A 160 -5.58 14.19 -18.22
C GLY A 160 -4.68 14.79 -19.33
N ALA A 161 -4.49 16.08 -19.32
CA ALA A 161 -3.54 16.86 -20.10
C ALA A 161 -2.40 17.46 -19.27
N ASN A 162 -2.47 17.51 -17.93
CA ASN A 162 -1.45 18.16 -17.11
C ASN A 162 -0.67 17.13 -16.28
N LEU A 163 0.32 16.52 -16.93
CA LEU A 163 1.25 15.58 -16.29
C LEU A 163 2.41 16.31 -15.59
N ASP A 164 2.13 17.51 -15.08
CA ASP A 164 3.12 18.33 -14.37
C ASP A 164 3.11 18.02 -12.87
N LEU A 165 4.12 17.26 -12.42
CA LEU A 165 4.28 16.86 -11.03
C LEU A 165 5.00 17.90 -10.16
N ARG A 166 5.34 19.08 -10.70
CA ARG A 166 6.02 20.12 -9.94
C ARG A 166 5.13 20.82 -8.92
N GLY A 167 3.82 20.71 -9.06
CA GLY A 167 2.84 21.24 -8.12
C GLY A 167 2.61 20.36 -6.87
N THR A 168 3.21 19.17 -6.83
CA THR A 168 3.11 18.22 -5.72
C THR A 168 4.44 18.11 -4.97
N HIS A 169 4.47 17.38 -3.87
CA HIS A 169 5.74 17.00 -3.23
C HIS A 169 6.58 16.17 -4.22
N PRO A 170 7.91 16.40 -4.31
CA PRO A 170 8.79 15.61 -5.19
C PRO A 170 8.68 14.11 -4.90
N ILE A 171 8.47 13.33 -5.96
CA ILE A 171 8.47 11.87 -5.93
C ILE A 171 9.55 11.33 -6.87
N SER A 172 9.96 10.08 -6.71
CA SER A 172 11.07 9.48 -7.47
C SER A 172 12.37 10.28 -7.31
N VAL A 173 12.55 10.86 -6.14
CA VAL A 173 13.73 11.64 -5.74
C VAL A 173 14.51 10.89 -4.67
N ALA A 174 15.82 10.77 -4.84
CA ALA A 174 16.68 10.17 -3.82
C ALA A 174 16.58 10.96 -2.52
N PHE A 175 16.38 10.28 -1.39
CA PHE A 175 16.41 10.93 -0.08
C PHE A 175 17.82 11.50 0.14
N PRO A 176 17.95 12.78 0.52
CA PRO A 176 19.24 13.47 0.50
C PRO A 176 20.11 13.07 1.70
N ALA A 177 20.76 11.92 1.62
CA ALA A 177 21.54 11.34 2.71
C ALA A 177 22.66 12.24 3.26
N GLY A 178 23.22 13.12 2.42
CA GLY A 178 24.24 14.10 2.85
C GLY A 178 23.69 15.27 3.66
N GLU A 179 22.38 15.44 3.71
CA GLU A 179 21.68 16.56 4.35
C GLU A 179 20.91 16.12 5.61
N THR A 180 21.26 14.97 6.19
CA THR A 180 20.55 14.37 7.33
C THR A 180 21.32 14.50 8.63
N GLY A 181 20.61 14.57 9.76
CA GLY A 181 21.17 14.62 11.11
C GLY A 181 21.19 16.02 11.72
N ASP A 182 21.92 16.17 12.83
CA ASP A 182 21.98 17.40 13.60
C ASP A 182 22.49 18.60 12.77
N GLY A 183 21.74 19.68 12.81
CA GLY A 183 22.06 20.91 12.06
C GLY A 183 21.89 20.79 10.54
N LYS A 184 21.23 19.75 10.08
CA LYS A 184 20.90 19.53 8.66
C LYS A 184 19.42 19.80 8.40
N ASN A 185 19.06 19.81 7.10
CA ASN A 185 17.71 20.12 6.66
C ASN A 185 16.73 18.95 6.81
N PHE A 186 17.25 17.72 6.95
CA PHE A 186 16.45 16.51 7.01
C PHE A 186 16.79 15.67 8.25
N ALA A 187 15.78 15.06 8.82
CA ALA A 187 15.94 14.06 9.86
C ALA A 187 16.65 12.81 9.32
N ASN A 188 17.37 12.11 10.17
CA ASN A 188 17.98 10.84 9.80
C ASN A 188 16.88 9.81 9.51
N PRO A 189 16.72 9.30 8.28
CA PRO A 189 15.62 8.41 7.91
C PRO A 189 15.67 7.06 8.64
N ALA A 190 16.84 6.65 9.15
CA ALA A 190 16.97 5.40 9.92
C ALA A 190 16.38 5.51 11.32
N THR A 191 16.23 6.72 11.87
CA THR A 191 15.72 6.96 13.22
C THR A 191 14.44 7.76 13.27
N ALA A 192 14.17 8.58 12.25
CA ALA A 192 12.89 9.28 12.10
C ALA A 192 11.78 8.26 11.84
N THR A 193 10.66 8.38 12.56
CA THR A 193 9.55 7.42 12.51
C THR A 193 8.24 8.08 12.15
N TRP A 194 7.44 7.37 11.40
CA TRP A 194 6.02 7.64 11.21
C TRP A 194 5.23 7.39 12.49
N ALA A 195 4.02 7.84 12.55
CA ALA A 195 3.20 7.78 13.77
C ALA A 195 3.00 6.37 14.35
N LYS A 196 3.03 5.32 13.51
CA LYS A 196 2.91 3.91 13.94
C LYS A 196 4.26 3.20 14.08
N GLY A 197 5.36 3.94 14.07
CA GLY A 197 6.69 3.43 14.46
C GLY A 197 7.57 2.91 13.32
N GLN A 198 7.09 2.84 12.07
CA GLN A 198 7.95 2.51 10.94
C GLN A 198 8.95 3.64 10.73
N THR A 199 10.19 3.30 10.41
CA THR A 199 11.19 4.32 10.08
C THR A 199 10.94 4.91 8.69
N VAL A 200 11.34 6.15 8.47
CA VAL A 200 11.30 6.75 7.14
C VAL A 200 12.09 5.89 6.14
N ALA A 201 13.26 5.38 6.56
CA ALA A 201 14.09 4.52 5.71
C ALA A 201 13.37 3.26 5.23
N SER A 202 12.52 2.64 6.08
CA SER A 202 11.78 1.42 5.70
C SER A 202 10.67 1.66 4.68
N THR A 203 10.27 2.91 4.48
CA THR A 203 9.21 3.30 3.54
C THR A 203 9.74 3.92 2.24
N LEU A 204 11.07 4.16 2.16
CA LEU A 204 11.71 4.55 0.90
C LEU A 204 11.78 3.36 -0.06
N ASP A 205 11.51 3.59 -1.33
CA ASP A 205 11.70 2.57 -2.37
C ASP A 205 13.06 2.79 -3.05
N ASN A 206 13.99 1.86 -2.84
CA ASN A 206 15.38 1.97 -3.30
C ASN A 206 16.04 3.30 -2.88
N GLY A 207 15.79 3.76 -1.66
CA GLY A 207 16.32 5.00 -1.11
C GLY A 207 15.67 6.26 -1.67
N LYS A 208 14.59 6.15 -2.43
CA LYS A 208 13.85 7.28 -2.99
C LYS A 208 12.53 7.53 -2.27
N VAL A 209 12.15 8.79 -2.22
CA VAL A 209 10.81 9.21 -1.83
C VAL A 209 9.85 8.88 -2.96
N GLN A 210 8.80 8.13 -2.64
CA GLN A 210 7.73 7.73 -3.54
C GLN A 210 6.37 8.07 -2.92
N CYS A 211 5.28 7.92 -3.66
CA CYS A 211 3.94 8.10 -3.10
C CYS A 211 3.73 7.21 -1.85
N SER A 212 4.19 5.96 -1.90
CA SER A 212 4.11 4.99 -0.79
C SER A 212 4.97 5.34 0.43
N THR A 213 5.90 6.28 0.31
CA THR A 213 6.68 6.77 1.46
C THR A 213 5.76 7.45 2.48
N CYS A 214 4.82 8.25 2.01
CA CYS A 214 3.88 8.99 2.85
C CYS A 214 2.52 8.29 3.00
N HIS A 215 2.08 7.54 1.98
CA HIS A 215 0.79 6.87 1.94
C HIS A 215 0.92 5.36 2.13
N ASP A 216 0.10 4.79 3.01
CA ASP A 216 -0.03 3.35 3.14
C ASP A 216 -1.29 2.87 2.42
N VAL A 217 -1.12 2.34 1.22
CA VAL A 217 -2.23 1.88 0.37
C VAL A 217 -2.99 0.68 0.94
N HIS A 218 -2.37 -0.08 1.86
CA HIS A 218 -3.00 -1.20 2.55
C HIS A 218 -3.72 -0.77 3.83
N ASP A 219 -3.61 0.50 4.22
CA ASP A 219 -4.32 1.14 5.33
C ASP A 219 -4.10 0.46 6.71
N GLN A 220 -2.97 -0.22 6.86
CA GLN A 220 -2.56 -0.79 8.15
C GLN A 220 -1.82 0.23 9.02
N GLU A 221 -1.00 1.04 8.37
CA GLU A 221 -0.07 1.96 8.99
C GLU A 221 -0.49 3.43 8.80
N SER A 222 -1.63 3.67 8.16
CA SER A 222 -2.19 5.00 7.99
C SER A 222 -2.92 5.49 9.25
N ILE A 223 -3.13 6.79 9.33
CA ILE A 223 -3.91 7.43 10.39
C ILE A 223 -5.36 7.57 9.91
N ALA A 224 -6.28 7.10 10.70
CA ALA A 224 -7.71 7.18 10.40
C ALA A 224 -8.14 8.64 10.17
N GLY A 225 -8.99 8.86 9.16
CA GLY A 225 -9.47 10.19 8.80
C GLY A 225 -8.49 11.02 7.95
N THR A 226 -7.35 10.44 7.58
CA THR A 226 -6.41 11.03 6.61
C THR A 226 -6.58 10.36 5.23
N HIS A 227 -5.91 10.88 4.21
CA HIS A 227 -5.83 10.25 2.89
C HIS A 227 -4.75 9.15 2.87
N LEU A 228 -4.90 8.12 3.73
CA LEU A 228 -3.93 7.02 3.91
C LEU A 228 -2.53 7.51 4.34
N LEU A 229 -2.43 8.66 5.02
CA LEU A 229 -1.14 9.19 5.47
C LEU A 229 -0.60 8.39 6.66
N ARG A 230 0.69 8.11 6.67
CA ARG A 230 1.41 7.44 7.77
C ARG A 230 1.56 8.31 9.02
N THR A 231 1.37 9.62 8.88
CA THR A 231 1.34 10.60 9.97
C THR A 231 0.35 11.70 9.65
N ALA A 232 -0.47 12.09 10.63
CA ALA A 232 -1.41 13.19 10.48
C ALA A 232 -0.66 14.52 10.25
N ASN A 233 -1.21 15.36 9.39
CA ASN A 233 -0.56 16.61 8.97
C ASN A 233 -1.16 17.85 9.63
N SER A 234 -2.24 17.68 10.39
CA SER A 234 -2.97 18.78 11.01
C SER A 234 -3.60 18.39 12.35
N PRO A 235 -3.91 19.35 13.22
CA PRO A 235 -4.68 19.10 14.45
C PRO A 235 -6.08 18.54 14.18
N ALA A 236 -6.69 18.87 13.05
CA ALA A 236 -8.00 18.33 12.66
C ALA A 236 -7.94 16.81 12.40
N GLU A 237 -6.78 16.30 12.01
CA GLU A 237 -6.48 14.87 11.80
C GLU A 237 -5.92 14.21 13.07
N GLY A 238 -5.86 14.93 14.19
CA GLY A 238 -5.30 14.44 15.45
C GLY A 238 -3.77 14.52 15.55
N GLY A 239 -3.11 15.26 14.68
CA GLY A 239 -1.66 15.43 14.64
C GLY A 239 -1.18 16.83 14.97
N LEU A 240 0.10 17.08 14.69
CA LEU A 240 0.71 18.40 14.79
C LEU A 240 0.54 19.18 13.48
N PRO A 241 0.53 20.53 13.51
CA PRO A 241 0.63 21.33 12.30
C PRO A 241 1.87 20.91 11.49
N SER A 242 1.69 20.55 10.22
CA SER A 242 2.75 20.06 9.34
C SER A 242 3.46 18.78 9.85
N GLY A 243 2.79 17.96 10.69
CA GLY A 243 3.40 16.75 11.29
C GLY A 243 3.98 15.80 10.26
N LEU A 244 3.28 15.59 9.14
CA LEU A 244 3.78 14.80 8.03
C LEU A 244 5.10 15.35 7.47
N CYS A 245 5.17 16.65 7.24
CA CYS A 245 6.36 17.31 6.69
C CYS A 245 7.53 17.23 7.68
N LEU A 246 7.27 17.47 8.95
CA LEU A 246 8.27 17.50 10.03
C LEU A 246 8.83 16.11 10.38
N THR A 247 8.22 15.04 9.91
CA THR A 247 8.80 13.70 10.03
C THR A 247 10.13 13.58 9.25
N CYS A 248 10.23 14.29 8.13
CA CYS A 248 11.44 14.27 7.30
C CYS A 248 12.22 15.58 7.34
N HIS A 249 11.53 16.73 7.44
CA HIS A 249 12.16 18.07 7.39
C HIS A 249 12.44 18.60 8.80
N VAL A 250 13.68 19.01 9.04
CA VAL A 250 14.08 19.73 10.26
C VAL A 250 14.01 21.22 10.00
N LYS A 251 13.23 21.94 10.83
CA LYS A 251 13.11 23.41 10.79
C LYS A 251 13.52 24.02 12.10
#